data_876f5f705a2f89d890109819e049273e
#
_entry.id   876f5f705a2f89d890109819e049273e
#
_cell.length_a   1.000
_cell.length_b   1.000
_cell.length_c   1.000
_cell.angle_alpha   90.00
_cell.angle_beta   90.00
_cell.angle_gamma   90.00
#
_symmetry.space_group_name_H-M   'P 1'
#
loop_
_entity.id
_entity.type
_entity.pdbx_description
1 polymer ?
#
loop_
_entity_poly.entity_id
_entity_poly.type
_entity_poly.pdbx_seq_one_letter_code
_entity_poly.pdbx_strand_id
1 'polypeptide(L)'
;MKKLILSLLMATALTACGQKSDTPKEGEKPTVKIGLTLPLTGNFAETGLLSKEAALMALEKWKNKDTKFDYQLFVEDDSSEPRKAVLNTQNFISLKKVQAIISMFGIVDRPVDEIANKNKIISLSCSYGKISVPEYSANNCVQNQQVADVLIPKLKKENIKKIALIMANNSVNRAVGDYFADLLPKEGFEVVAYEKYNMDTRDMRMSIVAMEEKKPDYYLTFATHPLTDICVKQLKETTGKRNVASFGSFLEMDPSFFPLVENLWTIYAISGTDEFEEAFNAKTGKRLKNCTANSYDNMDILIWAYENTPVKEGNVLPTTEDVIAKIKSIKDWDGATGKITFKNGIAAPAAELRMYKDGKWLKLKE
;
A
#
# COMPACT_ATOMS: atom_id res chain seq x y z
N MET A 1 11.73 -85.49 -21.60
CA MET A 1 12.11 -84.34 -20.73
C MET A 1 11.78 -83.05 -21.48
N LYS A 2 10.57 -82.54 -21.27
CA LYS A 2 10.10 -81.27 -21.90
C LYS A 2 10.11 -80.16 -20.82
N LYS A 3 10.96 -79.17 -21.03
CA LYS A 3 11.00 -78.00 -20.16
C LYS A 3 9.89 -77.03 -20.57
N LEU A 4 8.97 -76.77 -19.65
CA LEU A 4 7.93 -75.74 -19.77
C LEU A 4 8.58 -74.41 -19.38
N ILE A 5 8.61 -73.41 -20.27
CA ILE A 5 9.01 -72.06 -20.00
C ILE A 5 7.73 -71.28 -19.77
N LEU A 6 7.54 -70.82 -18.51
CA LEU A 6 6.42 -69.98 -18.08
C LEU A 6 6.87 -68.51 -18.23
N SER A 7 6.37 -67.81 -19.25
CA SER A 7 6.61 -66.40 -19.45
C SER A 7 5.62 -65.58 -18.61
N LEU A 8 6.15 -64.88 -17.58
CA LEU A 8 5.40 -63.98 -16.71
C LEU A 8 5.34 -62.60 -17.40
N LEU A 9 4.18 -62.23 -17.94
CA LEU A 9 3.90 -60.88 -18.41
C LEU A 9 3.65 -59.99 -17.20
N MET A 10 4.60 -59.09 -16.92
CA MET A 10 4.47 -58.02 -15.93
C MET A 10 3.76 -56.83 -16.60
N ALA A 11 2.47 -56.65 -16.36
CA ALA A 11 1.71 -55.49 -16.77
C ALA A 11 2.08 -54.32 -15.85
N THR A 12 2.92 -53.41 -16.32
CA THR A 12 3.18 -52.11 -15.66
C THR A 12 1.99 -51.19 -15.89
N ALA A 13 1.13 -51.09 -14.87
CA ALA A 13 0.11 -50.05 -14.84
C ALA A 13 0.82 -48.68 -14.60
N LEU A 14 1.03 -47.93 -15.66
CA LEU A 14 1.35 -46.51 -15.56
C LEU A 14 0.10 -45.77 -15.02
N THR A 15 0.10 -45.52 -13.73
CA THR A 15 -0.80 -44.50 -13.14
C THR A 15 -0.37 -43.13 -13.67
N ALA A 16 -1.00 -42.70 -14.75
CA ALA A 16 -0.95 -41.32 -15.19
C ALA A 16 -1.55 -40.44 -14.07
N CYS A 17 -0.68 -39.76 -13.33
CA CYS A 17 -1.10 -38.62 -12.53
C CYS A 17 -1.70 -37.57 -13.48
N GLY A 18 -3.03 -37.58 -13.61
CA GLY A 18 -3.76 -36.59 -14.39
C GLY A 18 -3.51 -35.22 -13.80
N GLN A 19 -2.67 -34.43 -14.46
CA GLN A 19 -2.73 -32.98 -14.31
C GLN A 19 -4.18 -32.58 -14.65
N LYS A 20 -4.93 -32.09 -13.65
CA LYS A 20 -6.22 -31.45 -13.93
C LYS A 20 -5.93 -30.27 -14.88
N SER A 21 -6.42 -30.37 -16.11
CA SER A 21 -6.39 -29.28 -17.06
C SER A 21 -7.19 -28.11 -16.44
N ASP A 22 -6.60 -26.93 -16.33
CA ASP A 22 -7.28 -25.70 -15.88
C ASP A 22 -8.28 -25.17 -16.94
N THR A 23 -8.69 -26.00 -17.89
CA THR A 23 -9.68 -25.65 -18.90
C THR A 23 -11.07 -25.76 -18.28
N PRO A 24 -11.89 -24.67 -18.27
CA PRO A 24 -13.25 -24.71 -17.73
C PRO A 24 -14.08 -25.78 -18.44
N LYS A 25 -14.96 -26.42 -17.71
CA LYS A 25 -15.97 -27.29 -18.30
C LYS A 25 -16.98 -26.43 -19.08
N GLU A 26 -17.66 -27.05 -20.02
CA GLU A 26 -18.72 -26.39 -20.81
C GLU A 26 -19.76 -25.75 -19.88
N GLY A 27 -19.89 -24.42 -19.94
CA GLY A 27 -20.77 -23.61 -19.09
C GLY A 27 -20.11 -23.02 -17.82
N GLU A 28 -18.87 -23.38 -17.47
CA GLU A 28 -18.14 -22.76 -16.37
C GLU A 28 -17.35 -21.54 -16.85
N LYS A 29 -17.39 -20.42 -16.06
CA LYS A 29 -16.56 -19.25 -16.35
C LYS A 29 -15.10 -19.54 -16.01
N PRO A 30 -14.15 -19.07 -16.83
CA PRO A 30 -12.73 -19.13 -16.45
C PRO A 30 -12.48 -18.36 -15.17
N THR A 31 -11.58 -18.87 -14.32
CA THR A 31 -11.29 -18.26 -13.01
C THR A 31 -9.98 -17.47 -13.03
N VAL A 32 -10.04 -16.20 -12.68
CA VAL A 32 -8.88 -15.35 -12.37
C VAL A 32 -8.52 -15.55 -10.90
N LYS A 33 -7.33 -16.06 -10.63
CA LYS A 33 -6.81 -16.29 -9.27
C LYS A 33 -5.95 -15.11 -8.84
N ILE A 34 -6.22 -14.54 -7.68
CA ILE A 34 -5.56 -13.34 -7.15
C ILE A 34 -4.92 -13.66 -5.81
N GLY A 35 -3.64 -13.36 -5.65
CA GLY A 35 -2.93 -13.41 -4.36
C GLY A 35 -3.02 -12.05 -3.67
N LEU A 36 -3.24 -12.04 -2.37
CA LEU A 36 -3.23 -10.86 -1.53
C LEU A 36 -2.29 -11.10 -0.35
N THR A 37 -1.13 -10.45 -0.33
CA THR A 37 -0.18 -10.51 0.79
C THR A 37 -0.24 -9.23 1.59
N LEU A 38 -0.57 -9.35 2.87
CA LEU A 38 -0.84 -8.24 3.77
C LEU A 38 -0.31 -8.54 5.18
N PRO A 39 0.00 -7.53 6.00
CA PRO A 39 0.35 -7.72 7.41
C PRO A 39 -0.91 -8.01 8.23
N LEU A 40 -1.29 -9.28 8.35
CA LEU A 40 -2.47 -9.69 9.16
C LEU A 40 -2.12 -9.89 10.63
N THR A 41 -0.83 -9.94 10.95
CA THR A 41 -0.29 -10.01 12.31
C THR A 41 0.81 -8.95 12.54
N GLY A 42 1.23 -8.75 13.79
CA GLY A 42 2.26 -7.78 14.15
C GLY A 42 1.77 -6.33 14.25
N ASN A 43 2.69 -5.39 14.17
CA ASN A 43 2.44 -3.96 14.43
C ASN A 43 1.46 -3.30 13.45
N PHE A 44 1.30 -3.85 12.26
CA PHE A 44 0.42 -3.33 11.21
C PHE A 44 -0.82 -4.20 10.98
N ALA A 45 -1.13 -5.11 11.91
CA ALA A 45 -2.23 -6.07 11.77
C ALA A 45 -3.57 -5.39 11.50
N GLU A 46 -3.89 -4.32 12.22
CA GLU A 46 -5.15 -3.60 12.01
C GLU A 46 -5.21 -3.02 10.58
N THR A 47 -4.14 -2.39 10.12
CA THR A 47 -4.05 -1.84 8.77
C THR A 47 -4.20 -2.94 7.70
N GLY A 48 -3.54 -4.07 7.88
CA GLY A 48 -3.65 -5.22 6.96
C GLY A 48 -5.05 -5.83 6.93
N LEU A 49 -5.69 -5.99 8.08
CA LEU A 49 -7.06 -6.49 8.18
C LEU A 49 -8.06 -5.55 7.51
N LEU A 50 -7.95 -4.24 7.71
CA LEU A 50 -8.81 -3.25 7.05
C LEU A 50 -8.58 -3.21 5.53
N SER A 51 -7.34 -3.36 5.08
CA SER A 51 -7.01 -3.45 3.66
C SER A 51 -7.57 -4.72 3.02
N LYS A 52 -7.56 -5.85 3.75
CA LYS A 52 -8.24 -7.07 3.33
C LYS A 52 -9.75 -6.86 3.16
N GLU A 53 -10.40 -6.24 4.17
CA GLU A 53 -11.84 -5.96 4.10
C GLU A 53 -12.18 -5.05 2.92
N ALA A 54 -11.37 -4.02 2.65
CA ALA A 54 -11.54 -3.14 1.51
C ALA A 54 -11.42 -3.90 0.16
N ALA A 55 -10.41 -4.75 0.01
CA ALA A 55 -10.27 -5.60 -1.18
C ALA A 55 -11.47 -6.55 -1.37
N LEU A 56 -11.99 -7.13 -0.26
CA LEU A 56 -13.18 -7.97 -0.29
C LEU A 56 -14.44 -7.17 -0.67
N MET A 57 -14.56 -5.90 -0.25
CA MET A 57 -15.66 -5.02 -0.66
C MET A 57 -15.66 -4.79 -2.18
N ALA A 58 -14.48 -4.57 -2.78
CA ALA A 58 -14.36 -4.44 -4.23
C ALA A 58 -14.73 -5.75 -4.95
N LEU A 59 -14.27 -6.89 -4.45
CA LEU A 59 -14.62 -8.20 -5.00
C LEU A 59 -16.14 -8.46 -4.91
N GLU A 60 -16.78 -8.10 -3.80
CA GLU A 60 -18.23 -8.25 -3.61
C GLU A 60 -19.03 -7.37 -4.58
N LYS A 61 -18.57 -6.13 -4.82
CA LYS A 61 -19.16 -5.24 -5.85
C LYS A 61 -19.24 -5.92 -7.22
N TRP A 62 -18.22 -6.71 -7.58
CA TRP A 62 -18.18 -7.41 -8.86
C TRP A 62 -18.96 -8.73 -8.88
N LYS A 63 -19.07 -9.44 -7.75
CA LYS A 63 -19.90 -10.65 -7.65
C LYS A 63 -21.38 -10.41 -7.97
N ASN A 64 -21.84 -9.17 -7.76
CA ASN A 64 -23.22 -8.76 -8.05
C ASN A 64 -23.43 -8.31 -9.51
N LYS A 65 -22.41 -8.46 -10.37
CA LYS A 65 -22.47 -8.12 -11.79
C LYS A 65 -22.39 -9.40 -12.65
N ASP A 66 -22.88 -9.32 -13.87
CA ASP A 66 -22.61 -10.37 -14.85
C ASP A 66 -21.17 -10.20 -15.39
N THR A 67 -20.24 -10.96 -14.81
CA THR A 67 -18.83 -10.95 -15.15
C THR A 67 -18.48 -12.02 -16.17
N LYS A 68 -17.44 -11.80 -16.98
CA LYS A 68 -16.90 -12.79 -17.92
C LYS A 68 -16.15 -13.90 -17.23
N PHE A 69 -15.58 -13.60 -16.05
CA PHE A 69 -14.69 -14.46 -15.28
C PHE A 69 -15.21 -14.63 -13.85
N ASP A 70 -14.85 -15.78 -13.25
CA ASP A 70 -14.92 -15.95 -11.81
C ASP A 70 -13.62 -15.43 -11.16
N TYR A 71 -13.70 -14.96 -9.92
CA TYR A 71 -12.56 -14.41 -9.19
C TYR A 71 -12.33 -15.17 -7.90
N GLN A 72 -11.13 -15.73 -7.74
CA GLN A 72 -10.73 -16.46 -6.54
C GLN A 72 -9.58 -15.73 -5.84
N LEU A 73 -9.77 -15.40 -4.56
CA LEU A 73 -8.80 -14.69 -3.74
C LEU A 73 -8.09 -15.66 -2.79
N PHE A 74 -6.76 -15.57 -2.74
CA PHE A 74 -5.89 -16.22 -1.75
C PHE A 74 -5.25 -15.14 -0.91
N VAL A 75 -5.38 -15.23 0.41
CA VAL A 75 -4.87 -14.22 1.35
C VAL A 75 -3.84 -14.86 2.26
N GLU A 76 -2.65 -14.25 2.33
CA GLU A 76 -1.53 -14.72 3.17
C GLU A 76 -0.99 -13.57 4.03
N ASP A 77 -0.57 -13.92 5.25
CA ASP A 77 0.06 -12.99 6.18
C ASP A 77 1.55 -12.81 5.87
N ASP A 78 1.98 -11.57 5.66
CA ASP A 78 3.40 -11.25 5.55
C ASP A 78 3.98 -10.58 6.80
N SER A 79 3.15 -10.19 7.76
CA SER A 79 3.54 -9.49 9.01
C SER A 79 4.43 -8.25 8.76
N SER A 80 4.38 -7.65 7.57
CA SER A 80 5.32 -6.64 7.05
C SER A 80 6.78 -7.12 6.98
N GLU A 81 7.01 -8.42 6.87
CA GLU A 81 8.33 -9.04 6.75
C GLU A 81 8.64 -9.42 5.29
N PRO A 82 9.70 -8.85 4.66
CA PRO A 82 10.04 -9.15 3.27
C PRO A 82 10.22 -10.64 2.98
N ARG A 83 10.79 -11.39 3.94
CA ARG A 83 11.00 -12.84 3.78
C ARG A 83 9.69 -13.62 3.66
N LYS A 84 8.68 -13.27 4.49
CA LYS A 84 7.36 -13.89 4.42
C LYS A 84 6.65 -13.53 3.12
N ALA A 85 6.71 -12.26 2.71
CA ALA A 85 6.13 -11.83 1.44
C ALA A 85 6.74 -12.55 0.24
N VAL A 86 8.04 -12.80 0.23
CA VAL A 86 8.73 -13.61 -0.79
C VAL A 86 8.18 -15.04 -0.81
N LEU A 87 8.04 -15.68 0.34
CA LEU A 87 7.47 -17.05 0.44
C LEU A 87 6.01 -17.08 -0.03
N ASN A 88 5.19 -16.13 0.39
CA ASN A 88 3.80 -15.99 -0.04
C ASN A 88 3.73 -15.85 -1.57
N THR A 89 4.56 -14.98 -2.15
CA THR A 89 4.63 -14.75 -3.60
C THR A 89 4.99 -16.03 -4.34
N GLN A 90 6.00 -16.78 -3.88
CA GLN A 90 6.40 -18.06 -4.46
C GLN A 90 5.27 -19.08 -4.38
N ASN A 91 4.56 -19.17 -3.25
CA ASN A 91 3.41 -20.06 -3.08
C ASN A 91 2.25 -19.68 -4.00
N PHE A 92 1.93 -18.39 -4.11
CA PHE A 92 0.91 -17.89 -5.04
C PHE A 92 1.21 -18.30 -6.48
N ILE A 93 2.46 -18.15 -6.92
CA ILE A 93 2.86 -18.48 -8.30
C ILE A 93 2.93 -19.99 -8.50
N SER A 94 3.65 -20.72 -7.63
CA SER A 94 3.97 -22.13 -7.85
C SER A 94 2.81 -23.07 -7.52
N LEU A 95 2.06 -22.81 -6.44
CA LEU A 95 1.02 -23.71 -5.94
C LEU A 95 -0.39 -23.23 -6.31
N LYS A 96 -0.68 -21.93 -6.16
CA LYS A 96 -2.02 -21.39 -6.43
C LYS A 96 -2.22 -21.01 -7.89
N LYS A 97 -1.12 -20.80 -8.65
CA LYS A 97 -1.16 -20.38 -10.06
C LYS A 97 -1.94 -19.09 -10.27
N VAL A 98 -1.64 -18.07 -9.45
CA VAL A 98 -2.32 -16.78 -9.53
C VAL A 98 -1.90 -16.01 -10.79
N GLN A 99 -2.80 -15.17 -11.30
CA GLN A 99 -2.57 -14.27 -12.41
C GLN A 99 -2.13 -12.88 -11.94
N ALA A 100 -2.47 -12.51 -10.69
CA ALA A 100 -2.12 -11.23 -10.11
C ALA A 100 -1.84 -11.34 -8.61
N ILE A 101 -1.03 -10.41 -8.10
CA ILE A 101 -0.72 -10.27 -6.68
C ILE A 101 -0.96 -8.82 -6.29
N ILE A 102 -1.63 -8.60 -5.16
CA ILE A 102 -1.80 -7.31 -4.54
C ILE A 102 -1.00 -7.30 -3.24
N SER A 103 -0.19 -6.26 -3.03
CA SER A 103 0.66 -6.09 -1.85
C SER A 103 0.60 -4.65 -1.32
N MET A 104 1.12 -4.43 -0.12
CA MET A 104 1.22 -3.09 0.47
C MET A 104 2.55 -2.91 1.18
N PHE A 105 2.95 -1.62 1.32
CA PHE A 105 4.19 -1.16 1.95
C PHE A 105 5.47 -1.47 1.17
N GLY A 106 6.26 -0.44 0.90
CA GLY A 106 7.44 -0.50 0.04
C GLY A 106 8.55 -1.47 0.48
N ILE A 107 8.57 -1.84 1.76
CA ILE A 107 9.51 -2.85 2.27
C ILE A 107 9.12 -4.26 1.80
N VAL A 108 7.83 -4.51 1.61
CA VAL A 108 7.26 -5.80 1.21
C VAL A 108 7.13 -5.89 -0.30
N ASP A 109 6.54 -4.88 -0.94
CA ASP A 109 6.18 -4.98 -2.37
C ASP A 109 7.37 -4.90 -3.33
N ARG A 110 8.52 -4.35 -2.94
CA ARG A 110 9.72 -4.39 -3.81
C ARG A 110 10.14 -5.82 -4.16
N PRO A 111 10.38 -6.73 -3.21
CA PRO A 111 10.70 -8.12 -3.55
C PRO A 111 9.52 -8.87 -4.19
N VAL A 112 8.27 -8.54 -3.86
CA VAL A 112 7.08 -9.09 -4.53
C VAL A 112 7.08 -8.72 -6.00
N ASP A 113 7.27 -7.44 -6.33
CA ASP A 113 7.33 -6.94 -7.70
C ASP A 113 8.42 -7.63 -8.53
N GLU A 114 9.62 -7.79 -7.96
CA GLU A 114 10.74 -8.44 -8.66
C GLU A 114 10.43 -9.88 -9.04
N ILE A 115 9.83 -10.64 -8.11
CA ILE A 115 9.47 -12.05 -8.34
C ILE A 115 8.30 -12.13 -9.31
N ALA A 116 7.25 -11.34 -9.12
CA ALA A 116 6.09 -11.30 -9.98
C ALA A 116 6.49 -10.94 -11.42
N ASN A 117 7.32 -9.92 -11.60
CA ASN A 117 7.80 -9.48 -12.91
C ASN A 117 8.58 -10.58 -13.66
N LYS A 118 9.48 -11.29 -12.96
CA LYS A 118 10.22 -12.43 -13.56
C LYS A 118 9.31 -13.56 -14.04
N ASN A 119 8.17 -13.71 -13.40
CA ASN A 119 7.19 -14.76 -13.72
C ASN A 119 6.03 -14.24 -14.57
N LYS A 120 6.08 -12.99 -15.05
CA LYS A 120 5.04 -12.32 -15.83
C LYS A 120 3.68 -12.35 -15.13
N ILE A 121 3.67 -12.12 -13.83
CA ILE A 121 2.48 -12.00 -12.98
C ILE A 121 2.23 -10.53 -12.72
N ILE A 122 0.98 -10.08 -12.81
CA ILE A 122 0.61 -8.71 -12.47
C ILE A 122 0.86 -8.47 -10.98
N SER A 123 1.55 -7.38 -10.65
CA SER A 123 1.71 -6.90 -9.27
C SER A 123 1.12 -5.51 -9.12
N LEU A 124 0.13 -5.38 -8.23
CA LEU A 124 -0.44 -4.08 -7.86
C LEU A 124 -0.07 -3.77 -6.42
N SER A 125 0.39 -2.57 -6.17
CA SER A 125 0.89 -2.20 -4.85
C SER A 125 0.33 -0.86 -4.36
N CYS A 126 0.39 -0.69 -3.02
CA CYS A 126 0.31 0.62 -2.37
C CYS A 126 1.66 0.87 -1.69
N SER A 127 2.56 1.55 -2.40
CA SER A 127 3.92 1.81 -1.95
C SER A 127 4.28 3.28 -2.09
N TYR A 128 4.55 3.91 -0.97
CA TYR A 128 4.98 5.29 -0.92
C TYR A 128 6.44 5.45 -1.41
N GLY A 129 6.73 6.56 -2.09
CA GLY A 129 8.09 6.89 -2.54
C GLY A 129 8.63 6.02 -3.67
N LYS A 130 7.77 5.38 -4.44
CA LYS A 130 8.15 4.57 -5.60
C LYS A 130 8.34 5.47 -6.82
N ILE A 131 9.51 5.48 -7.42
CA ILE A 131 9.83 6.33 -8.58
C ILE A 131 9.68 5.60 -9.92
N SER A 132 9.66 4.27 -9.90
CA SER A 132 9.47 3.42 -11.06
C SER A 132 8.84 2.09 -10.66
N VAL A 133 8.21 1.42 -11.60
CA VAL A 133 7.65 0.07 -11.44
C VAL A 133 8.14 -0.84 -12.56
N PRO A 134 8.33 -2.14 -12.31
CA PRO A 134 8.59 -3.14 -13.34
C PRO A 134 7.49 -3.21 -14.41
N GLU A 135 7.77 -3.92 -15.50
CA GLU A 135 6.87 -4.03 -16.66
C GLU A 135 5.47 -4.53 -16.28
N TYR A 136 5.39 -5.59 -15.47
CA TYR A 136 4.13 -6.22 -15.04
C TYR A 136 3.60 -5.66 -13.72
N SER A 137 4.09 -4.50 -13.29
CA SER A 137 3.68 -3.89 -12.02
C SER A 137 3.02 -2.55 -12.22
N ALA A 138 2.10 -2.19 -11.31
CA ALA A 138 1.57 -0.85 -11.16
C ALA A 138 1.44 -0.51 -9.67
N ASN A 139 1.57 0.78 -9.35
CA ASN A 139 1.51 1.29 -7.99
C ASN A 139 0.44 2.37 -7.87
N ASN A 140 -0.51 2.17 -6.98
CA ASN A 140 -1.53 3.15 -6.64
C ASN A 140 -1.28 3.66 -5.22
N CYS A 141 -0.44 4.68 -5.10
CA CYS A 141 -0.13 5.31 -3.81
C CYS A 141 0.36 6.73 -4.06
N VAL A 142 0.03 7.65 -3.16
CA VAL A 142 0.55 9.01 -3.17
C VAL A 142 2.09 8.99 -3.18
N GLN A 143 2.69 9.96 -3.85
CA GLN A 143 4.14 10.09 -3.97
C GLN A 143 4.62 11.40 -3.34
N ASN A 144 5.93 11.54 -3.18
CA ASN A 144 6.56 12.73 -2.57
C ASN A 144 6.13 14.05 -3.23
N GLN A 145 5.91 14.05 -4.55
CA GLN A 145 5.49 15.25 -5.27
C GLN A 145 4.11 15.73 -4.82
N GLN A 146 3.11 14.84 -4.71
CA GLN A 146 1.76 15.22 -4.25
C GLN A 146 1.77 15.71 -2.80
N VAL A 147 2.66 15.16 -1.98
CA VAL A 147 2.89 15.64 -0.61
C VAL A 147 3.51 17.04 -0.64
N ALA A 148 4.52 17.27 -1.49
CA ALA A 148 5.15 18.58 -1.65
C ALA A 148 4.17 19.65 -2.13
N ASP A 149 3.27 19.29 -3.06
CA ASP A 149 2.28 20.19 -3.65
C ASP A 149 1.34 20.80 -2.61
N VAL A 150 1.06 20.10 -1.50
CA VAL A 150 0.24 20.63 -0.38
C VAL A 150 1.07 21.17 0.78
N LEU A 151 2.26 20.58 1.03
CA LEU A 151 3.14 20.97 2.13
C LEU A 151 3.75 22.35 1.91
N ILE A 152 4.35 22.57 0.73
CA ILE A 152 5.11 23.80 0.45
C ILE A 152 4.23 25.06 0.54
N PRO A 153 3.05 25.14 -0.09
CA PRO A 153 2.14 26.27 0.08
C PRO A 153 1.74 26.50 1.55
N LYS A 154 1.46 25.42 2.29
CA LYS A 154 1.08 25.50 3.70
C LYS A 154 2.18 26.13 4.57
N LEU A 155 3.42 25.67 4.41
CA LEU A 155 4.56 26.22 5.14
C LEU A 155 4.83 27.69 4.78
N LYS A 156 4.70 28.06 3.50
CA LYS A 156 4.83 29.45 3.01
C LYS A 156 3.73 30.35 3.62
N LYS A 157 2.48 29.87 3.64
CA LYS A 157 1.33 30.60 4.21
C LYS A 157 1.49 30.86 5.71
N GLU A 158 2.12 29.94 6.44
CA GLU A 158 2.42 30.07 7.87
C GLU A 158 3.73 30.82 8.18
N ASN A 159 4.42 31.34 7.15
CA ASN A 159 5.71 32.04 7.26
C ASN A 159 6.80 31.22 7.96
N ILE A 160 6.77 29.91 7.85
CA ILE A 160 7.79 29.02 8.37
C ILE A 160 9.11 29.25 7.62
N LYS A 161 10.24 29.23 8.32
CA LYS A 161 11.57 29.38 7.75
C LYS A 161 12.49 28.23 8.12
N LYS A 162 12.47 27.79 9.38
CA LYS A 162 13.36 26.78 9.93
C LYS A 162 12.61 25.51 10.28
N ILE A 163 13.04 24.40 9.72
CA ILE A 163 12.34 23.13 9.84
C ILE A 163 13.28 22.07 10.42
N ALA A 164 12.81 21.33 11.41
CA ALA A 164 13.44 20.12 11.90
C ALA A 164 12.67 18.90 11.35
N LEU A 165 13.40 17.95 10.75
CA LEU A 165 12.85 16.69 10.23
C LEU A 165 13.09 15.57 11.23
N ILE A 166 12.06 14.78 11.52
CA ILE A 166 12.11 13.61 12.41
C ILE A 166 11.55 12.40 11.67
N MET A 167 12.40 11.42 11.38
CA MET A 167 12.04 10.27 10.55
C MET A 167 12.26 8.95 11.29
N ALA A 168 11.44 7.94 11.00
CA ALA A 168 11.78 6.57 11.39
C ALA A 168 12.97 6.06 10.57
N ASN A 169 13.87 5.31 11.19
CA ASN A 169 15.09 4.79 10.57
C ASN A 169 14.82 3.49 9.80
N ASN A 170 13.96 3.53 8.79
CA ASN A 170 13.77 2.47 7.81
C ASN A 170 13.95 2.99 6.39
N SER A 171 14.06 2.12 5.41
CA SER A 171 14.39 2.49 4.04
C SER A 171 13.37 3.46 3.40
N VAL A 172 12.08 3.31 3.70
CA VAL A 172 11.01 4.14 3.14
C VAL A 172 11.03 5.54 3.76
N ASN A 173 10.99 5.62 5.10
CA ASN A 173 10.96 6.90 5.81
C ASN A 173 12.24 7.70 5.58
N ARG A 174 13.41 7.03 5.47
CA ARG A 174 14.66 7.70 5.08
C ARG A 174 14.58 8.30 3.69
N ALA A 175 14.09 7.53 2.71
CA ALA A 175 13.97 8.04 1.34
C ALA A 175 13.05 9.27 1.24
N VAL A 176 11.96 9.28 2.03
CA VAL A 176 11.08 10.45 2.15
C VAL A 176 11.80 11.63 2.82
N GLY A 177 12.44 11.37 3.95
CA GLY A 177 13.19 12.40 4.68
C GLY A 177 14.32 13.00 3.85
N ASP A 178 15.08 12.18 3.14
CA ASP A 178 16.16 12.62 2.25
C ASP A 178 15.60 13.46 1.08
N TYR A 179 14.45 13.07 0.51
CA TYR A 179 13.76 13.86 -0.53
C TYR A 179 13.38 15.25 -0.02
N PHE A 180 12.75 15.36 1.16
CA PHE A 180 12.36 16.65 1.71
C PHE A 180 13.54 17.45 2.25
N ALA A 181 14.58 16.81 2.76
CA ALA A 181 15.83 17.48 3.15
C ALA A 181 16.52 18.14 1.95
N ASP A 182 16.39 17.57 0.74
CA ASP A 182 16.90 18.16 -0.51
C ASP A 182 15.95 19.20 -1.11
N LEU A 183 14.63 18.98 -1.04
CA LEU A 183 13.62 19.85 -1.65
C LEU A 183 13.42 21.15 -0.86
N LEU A 184 13.28 21.08 0.48
CA LEU A 184 12.93 22.23 1.30
C LEU A 184 13.90 23.41 1.16
N PRO A 185 15.24 23.22 1.09
CA PRO A 185 16.16 24.33 0.83
C PRO A 185 15.95 24.98 -0.55
N LYS A 186 15.60 24.21 -1.58
CA LYS A 186 15.30 24.72 -2.93
C LYS A 186 14.03 25.57 -2.96
N GLU A 187 13.11 25.31 -2.03
CA GLU A 187 11.85 26.04 -1.86
C GLU A 187 11.96 27.23 -0.89
N GLY A 188 13.16 27.51 -0.38
CA GLY A 188 13.46 28.68 0.46
C GLY A 188 13.31 28.46 1.97
N PHE A 189 13.33 27.20 2.43
CA PHE A 189 13.33 26.84 3.84
C PHE A 189 14.73 26.42 4.30
N GLU A 190 15.03 26.55 5.58
CA GLU A 190 16.25 26.05 6.21
C GLU A 190 15.93 24.75 6.95
N VAL A 191 16.55 23.63 6.57
CA VAL A 191 16.48 22.39 7.33
C VAL A 191 17.56 22.42 8.42
N VAL A 192 17.17 22.83 9.64
CA VAL A 192 18.10 23.04 10.75
C VAL A 192 18.48 21.75 11.47
N ALA A 193 17.66 20.71 11.37
CA ALA A 193 17.93 19.39 11.92
C ALA A 193 17.28 18.29 11.08
N TYR A 194 17.93 17.12 11.03
CA TYR A 194 17.37 15.93 10.43
C TYR A 194 17.77 14.71 11.27
N GLU A 195 16.83 14.22 12.07
CA GLU A 195 17.01 13.12 13.01
C GLU A 195 16.30 11.86 12.54
N LYS A 196 16.97 10.71 12.77
CA LYS A 196 16.47 9.38 12.39
C LYS A 196 16.44 8.47 13.60
N TYR A 197 15.28 7.93 13.93
CA TYR A 197 15.09 7.08 15.12
C TYR A 197 14.68 5.66 14.75
N ASN A 198 15.28 4.70 15.44
CA ASN A 198 14.85 3.31 15.31
C ASN A 198 13.45 3.11 15.90
N MET A 199 12.71 2.13 15.39
CA MET A 199 11.31 1.87 15.79
C MET A 199 11.17 1.46 17.27
N ASP A 200 12.24 0.98 17.90
CA ASP A 200 12.31 0.63 19.31
C ASP A 200 12.74 1.79 20.23
N THR A 201 13.04 2.97 19.68
CA THR A 201 13.39 4.15 20.48
C THR A 201 12.24 4.53 21.42
N ARG A 202 12.55 4.77 22.69
CA ARG A 202 11.58 5.13 23.74
C ARG A 202 11.84 6.51 24.35
N ASP A 203 13.03 7.04 24.17
CA ASP A 203 13.39 8.38 24.65
C ASP A 203 14.15 9.18 23.59
N MET A 204 13.60 10.35 23.26
CA MET A 204 14.12 11.30 22.27
C MET A 204 14.45 12.67 22.89
N ARG A 205 14.24 12.85 24.21
CA ARG A 205 14.30 14.16 24.87
C ARG A 205 15.61 14.88 24.66
N MET A 206 16.75 14.18 24.79
CA MET A 206 18.06 14.78 24.57
C MET A 206 18.25 15.29 23.14
N SER A 207 17.82 14.51 22.14
CA SER A 207 17.86 14.94 20.75
C SER A 207 16.90 16.11 20.49
N ILE A 208 15.72 16.10 21.10
CA ILE A 208 14.75 17.21 20.99
C ILE A 208 15.35 18.49 21.56
N VAL A 209 16.02 18.45 22.71
CA VAL A 209 16.73 19.61 23.29
C VAL A 209 17.79 20.13 22.32
N ALA A 210 18.61 19.23 21.75
CA ALA A 210 19.64 19.63 20.78
C ALA A 210 19.04 20.23 19.49
N MET A 211 17.87 19.77 19.05
CA MET A 211 17.15 20.38 17.93
C MET A 211 16.63 21.78 18.29
N GLU A 212 16.09 21.97 19.51
CA GLU A 212 15.60 23.26 19.98
C GLU A 212 16.68 24.35 20.06
N GLU A 213 17.93 23.98 20.34
CA GLU A 213 19.08 24.93 20.30
C GLU A 213 19.24 25.59 18.92
N LYS A 214 18.81 24.89 17.85
CA LYS A 214 18.81 25.38 16.47
C LYS A 214 17.59 26.23 16.13
N LYS A 215 16.66 26.37 17.07
CA LYS A 215 15.45 27.21 16.99
C LYS A 215 14.59 26.92 15.76
N PRO A 216 14.11 25.68 15.56
CA PRO A 216 13.18 25.39 14.48
C PRO A 216 11.85 26.11 14.70
N ASP A 217 11.26 26.60 13.62
CA ASP A 217 9.90 27.13 13.63
C ASP A 217 8.89 25.99 13.65
N TYR A 218 9.26 24.86 13.03
CA TYR A 218 8.36 23.74 12.79
C TYR A 218 9.08 22.39 12.81
N TYR A 219 8.39 21.36 13.30
CA TYR A 219 8.81 19.97 13.22
C TYR A 219 7.96 19.22 12.21
N LEU A 220 8.58 18.52 11.29
CA LEU A 220 7.90 17.59 10.37
C LEU A 220 8.31 16.16 10.69
N THR A 221 7.34 15.32 11.03
CA THR A 221 7.62 13.91 11.39
C THR A 221 7.01 12.95 10.39
N PHE A 222 7.80 11.94 10.02
CA PHE A 222 7.32 10.75 9.32
C PHE A 222 7.84 9.51 10.05
N ALA A 223 7.11 9.13 11.05
CA ALA A 223 7.32 7.91 11.82
C ALA A 223 6.00 7.13 11.85
N THR A 224 6.02 5.91 12.31
CA THR A 224 4.82 5.08 12.46
C THR A 224 4.58 4.80 13.94
N HIS A 225 3.35 4.43 14.30
CA HIS A 225 3.05 3.97 15.66
C HIS A 225 4.02 2.83 16.07
N PRO A 226 4.56 2.78 17.32
CA PRO A 226 4.35 3.72 18.42
C PRO A 226 5.33 4.91 18.44
N LEU A 227 6.28 4.98 17.49
CA LEU A 227 7.32 6.01 17.48
C LEU A 227 6.74 7.43 17.33
N THR A 228 5.70 7.60 16.52
CA THR A 228 5.00 8.89 16.36
C THR A 228 4.40 9.36 17.67
N ASP A 229 3.74 8.48 18.40
CA ASP A 229 3.10 8.78 19.69
C ASP A 229 4.13 9.29 20.70
N ILE A 230 5.27 8.58 20.81
CA ILE A 230 6.39 8.94 21.67
C ILE A 230 6.98 10.30 21.25
N CYS A 231 7.20 10.50 19.96
CA CYS A 231 7.76 11.72 19.38
C CYS A 231 6.89 12.94 19.73
N VAL A 232 5.61 12.90 19.42
CA VAL A 232 4.68 14.02 19.68
C VAL A 232 4.56 14.31 21.17
N LYS A 233 4.46 13.27 22.00
CA LYS A 233 4.40 13.42 23.45
C LYS A 233 5.65 14.12 23.99
N GLN A 234 6.84 13.63 23.64
CA GLN A 234 8.10 14.15 24.14
C GLN A 234 8.45 15.53 23.57
N LEU A 235 8.10 15.82 22.31
CA LEU A 235 8.20 17.18 21.76
C LEU A 235 7.38 18.17 22.61
N LYS A 236 6.13 17.82 22.89
CA LYS A 236 5.24 18.68 23.69
C LYS A 236 5.73 18.86 25.13
N GLU A 237 6.18 17.78 25.78
CA GLU A 237 6.72 17.81 27.14
C GLU A 237 8.02 18.63 27.25
N THR A 238 8.92 18.51 26.27
CA THR A 238 10.26 19.11 26.31
C THR A 238 10.26 20.56 25.86
N THR A 239 9.47 20.90 24.83
CA THR A 239 9.54 22.24 24.21
C THR A 239 8.35 23.12 24.53
N GLY A 240 7.24 22.55 25.00
CA GLY A 240 5.95 23.26 25.13
C GLY A 240 5.35 23.69 23.79
N LYS A 241 6.04 23.45 22.68
CA LYS A 241 5.63 23.86 21.34
C LYS A 241 4.60 22.93 20.74
N ARG A 242 3.72 23.51 19.93
CA ARG A 242 2.69 22.78 19.18
C ARG A 242 2.93 22.83 17.66
N ASN A 243 4.11 23.25 17.24
CA ASN A 243 4.44 23.42 15.82
C ASN A 243 5.00 22.12 15.24
N VAL A 244 4.17 21.10 15.20
CA VAL A 244 4.50 19.81 14.63
C VAL A 244 3.42 19.36 13.67
N ALA A 245 3.82 18.83 12.53
CA ALA A 245 2.95 18.16 11.58
C ALA A 245 3.54 16.82 11.14
N SER A 246 2.73 16.01 10.53
CA SER A 246 3.18 14.71 10.05
C SER A 246 2.88 14.50 8.57
N PHE A 247 3.63 13.59 7.97
CA PHE A 247 3.36 13.04 6.64
C PHE A 247 2.37 11.87 6.74
N GLY A 248 1.22 12.06 7.38
CA GLY A 248 0.19 11.05 7.59
C GLY A 248 0.32 10.22 8.87
N SER A 249 1.45 10.29 9.57
CA SER A 249 1.70 9.44 10.74
C SER A 249 0.77 9.71 11.93
N PHE A 250 0.14 10.89 12.02
CA PHE A 250 -0.84 11.16 13.08
C PHE A 250 -2.10 10.29 12.96
N LEU A 251 -2.43 9.84 11.75
CA LEU A 251 -3.59 8.98 11.50
C LEU A 251 -3.39 7.55 12.01
N GLU A 252 -2.13 7.16 12.19
CA GLU A 252 -1.73 5.83 12.67
C GLU A 252 -1.48 5.79 14.18
N MET A 253 -1.55 6.93 14.88
CA MET A 253 -1.38 7.01 16.34
C MET A 253 -2.48 6.22 17.06
N ASP A 254 -2.14 5.73 18.26
CA ASP A 254 -3.15 5.23 19.17
C ASP A 254 -4.15 6.35 19.51
N PRO A 255 -5.46 6.11 19.42
CA PRO A 255 -6.48 7.13 19.67
C PRO A 255 -6.36 7.83 21.03
N SER A 256 -5.79 7.17 22.04
CA SER A 256 -5.53 7.78 23.36
C SER A 256 -4.55 8.95 23.30
N PHE A 257 -3.74 9.05 22.25
CA PHE A 257 -2.80 10.15 22.00
C PHE A 257 -3.38 11.28 21.15
N PHE A 258 -4.56 11.14 20.56
CA PHE A 258 -5.16 12.19 19.74
C PHE A 258 -5.33 13.54 20.46
N PRO A 259 -5.60 13.63 21.77
CA PRO A 259 -5.59 14.93 22.46
C PRO A 259 -4.25 15.70 22.38
N LEU A 260 -3.15 15.00 22.13
CA LEU A 260 -1.84 15.65 21.93
C LEU A 260 -1.71 16.34 20.57
N VAL A 261 -2.50 15.94 19.58
CA VAL A 261 -2.49 16.50 18.23
C VAL A 261 -3.69 17.43 17.96
N GLU A 262 -4.42 17.83 19.01
CA GLU A 262 -5.50 18.81 18.92
C GLU A 262 -5.00 20.11 18.29
N ASN A 263 -5.68 20.57 17.22
CA ASN A 263 -5.33 21.69 16.37
C ASN A 263 -4.00 21.55 15.59
N LEU A 264 -3.44 20.34 15.51
CA LEU A 264 -2.31 20.04 14.64
C LEU A 264 -2.82 19.47 13.30
N TRP A 265 -2.07 19.73 12.25
CA TRP A 265 -2.40 19.21 10.92
C TRP A 265 -1.47 18.08 10.49
N THR A 266 -1.97 17.26 9.61
CA THR A 266 -1.22 16.19 8.96
C THR A 266 -1.48 16.24 7.46
N ILE A 267 -0.54 15.73 6.70
CA ILE A 267 -0.74 15.48 5.29
C ILE A 267 -1.54 14.17 5.18
N TYR A 268 -2.73 14.30 4.66
CA TYR A 268 -3.63 13.17 4.44
C TYR A 268 -3.40 12.67 3.02
N ALA A 269 -2.43 11.79 2.90
CA ALA A 269 -1.93 11.30 1.61
C ALA A 269 -2.48 9.92 1.23
N ILE A 270 -3.38 9.32 2.03
CA ILE A 270 -3.46 7.87 2.06
C ILE A 270 -4.89 7.37 2.21
N SER A 271 -5.83 8.26 2.19
CA SER A 271 -7.18 7.94 2.58
C SER A 271 -8.13 8.00 1.41
N GLY A 272 -9.24 7.35 1.59
CA GLY A 272 -10.33 7.38 0.65
C GLY A 272 -11.02 8.75 0.59
N THR A 273 -11.87 8.90 -0.40
CA THR A 273 -12.86 9.96 -0.44
C THR A 273 -13.75 9.88 0.81
N ASP A 274 -14.33 11.00 1.21
CA ASP A 274 -15.25 11.01 2.36
C ASP A 274 -16.41 10.02 2.16
N GLU A 275 -16.91 9.90 0.93
CA GLU A 275 -17.95 8.92 0.55
C GLU A 275 -17.50 7.47 0.77
N PHE A 276 -16.27 7.13 0.39
CA PHE A 276 -15.75 5.79 0.63
C PHE A 276 -15.49 5.55 2.12
N GLU A 277 -14.98 6.54 2.86
CA GLU A 277 -14.76 6.43 4.31
C GLU A 277 -16.08 6.19 5.06
N GLU A 278 -17.15 6.89 4.67
CA GLU A 278 -18.49 6.67 5.24
C GLU A 278 -19.01 5.26 4.94
N ALA A 279 -18.94 4.81 3.68
CA ALA A 279 -19.37 3.48 3.28
C ALA A 279 -18.56 2.37 3.96
N PHE A 280 -17.25 2.54 4.06
CA PHE A 280 -16.35 1.60 4.74
C PHE A 280 -16.65 1.53 6.24
N ASN A 281 -16.81 2.69 6.89
CA ASN A 281 -17.15 2.77 8.31
C ASN A 281 -18.53 2.14 8.58
N ALA A 282 -19.52 2.40 7.75
CA ALA A 282 -20.84 1.78 7.89
C ALA A 282 -20.79 0.24 7.82
N LYS A 283 -19.89 -0.32 7.01
CA LYS A 283 -19.72 -1.77 6.88
C LYS A 283 -18.89 -2.38 8.00
N THR A 284 -17.82 -1.73 8.42
CA THR A 284 -16.80 -2.32 9.31
C THR A 284 -16.82 -1.78 10.73
N GLY A 285 -17.46 -0.65 10.98
CA GLY A 285 -17.38 0.10 12.23
C GLY A 285 -16.02 0.75 12.47
N LYS A 286 -15.15 0.78 11.46
CA LYS A 286 -13.76 1.23 11.57
C LYS A 286 -13.47 2.36 10.59
N ARG A 287 -12.48 3.18 10.95
CA ARG A 287 -11.93 4.22 10.07
C ARG A 287 -10.93 3.61 9.10
N LEU A 288 -10.73 4.30 7.98
CA LEU A 288 -9.66 3.96 7.05
C LEU A 288 -8.28 4.13 7.70
N LYS A 289 -7.37 3.27 7.33
CA LYS A 289 -5.93 3.38 7.61
C LYS A 289 -5.14 3.40 6.30
N ASN A 290 -3.83 3.57 6.40
CA ASN A 290 -2.93 3.56 5.26
C ASN A 290 -3.21 2.38 4.31
N CYS A 291 -3.23 2.65 3.01
CA CYS A 291 -3.45 1.68 1.94
C CYS A 291 -4.82 0.97 1.96
N THR A 292 -5.75 1.29 2.88
CA THR A 292 -7.08 0.65 2.93
C THR A 292 -7.86 0.93 1.64
N ALA A 293 -8.06 2.21 1.28
CA ALA A 293 -8.77 2.59 0.05
C ALA A 293 -8.01 2.15 -1.21
N ASN A 294 -6.67 2.20 -1.18
CA ASN A 294 -5.84 1.73 -2.30
C ASN A 294 -6.00 0.21 -2.55
N SER A 295 -6.21 -0.58 -1.49
CA SER A 295 -6.47 -2.02 -1.63
C SER A 295 -7.81 -2.30 -2.29
N TYR A 296 -8.84 -1.48 -1.99
CA TYR A 296 -10.10 -1.49 -2.72
C TYR A 296 -9.89 -1.16 -4.20
N ASP A 297 -9.21 -0.04 -4.49
CA ASP A 297 -8.98 0.40 -5.86
C ASP A 297 -8.14 -0.59 -6.65
N ASN A 298 -7.09 -1.15 -6.07
CA ASN A 298 -6.25 -2.15 -6.74
C ASN A 298 -7.06 -3.40 -7.13
N MET A 299 -7.96 -3.86 -6.26
CA MET A 299 -8.85 -4.98 -6.57
C MET A 299 -9.89 -4.60 -7.63
N ASP A 300 -10.53 -3.43 -7.50
CA ASP A 300 -11.54 -2.93 -8.43
C ASP A 300 -10.98 -2.73 -9.85
N ILE A 301 -9.83 -2.08 -9.94
CA ILE A 301 -9.09 -1.83 -11.19
C ILE A 301 -8.65 -3.15 -11.83
N LEU A 302 -8.14 -4.08 -11.04
CA LEU A 302 -7.69 -5.39 -11.55
C LEU A 302 -8.84 -6.16 -12.18
N ILE A 303 -9.98 -6.28 -11.49
CA ILE A 303 -11.17 -6.95 -12.01
C ILE A 303 -11.68 -6.23 -13.25
N TRP A 304 -11.81 -4.90 -13.19
CA TRP A 304 -12.22 -4.12 -14.35
C TRP A 304 -11.31 -4.34 -15.57
N ALA A 305 -10.01 -4.42 -15.35
CA ALA A 305 -9.07 -4.63 -16.44
C ALA A 305 -9.27 -6.00 -17.11
N TYR A 306 -9.47 -7.07 -16.32
CA TYR A 306 -9.81 -8.38 -16.87
C TYR A 306 -11.11 -8.35 -17.66
N GLU A 307 -12.17 -7.76 -17.12
CA GLU A 307 -13.49 -7.68 -17.77
C GLU A 307 -13.48 -6.86 -19.08
N ASN A 308 -12.55 -5.89 -19.20
CA ASN A 308 -12.45 -4.97 -20.33
C ASN A 308 -11.24 -5.25 -21.26
N THR A 309 -10.55 -6.37 -21.08
CA THR A 309 -9.49 -6.83 -21.97
C THR A 309 -9.99 -7.99 -22.80
N PRO A 310 -9.84 -7.96 -24.14
CA PRO A 310 -10.23 -9.08 -25.00
C PRO A 310 -9.41 -10.34 -24.71
N VAL A 311 -10.06 -11.49 -24.77
CA VAL A 311 -9.37 -12.81 -24.78
C VAL A 311 -8.96 -13.10 -26.22
N LYS A 312 -7.66 -13.33 -26.43
CA LYS A 312 -7.13 -13.71 -27.75
C LYS A 312 -7.49 -15.16 -28.08
N GLU A 313 -7.59 -15.43 -29.38
CA GLU A 313 -7.85 -16.78 -29.87
C GLU A 313 -6.86 -17.80 -29.28
N GLY A 314 -7.39 -18.94 -28.83
CA GLY A 314 -6.61 -20.01 -28.17
C GLY A 314 -6.32 -19.78 -26.68
N ASN A 315 -6.66 -18.64 -26.11
CA ASN A 315 -6.52 -18.36 -24.68
C ASN A 315 -7.84 -18.53 -23.93
N VAL A 316 -7.77 -18.77 -22.63
CA VAL A 316 -8.92 -18.87 -21.73
C VAL A 316 -9.12 -17.56 -20.96
N LEU A 317 -8.02 -16.83 -20.70
CA LEU A 317 -7.97 -15.52 -20.05
C LEU A 317 -7.24 -14.52 -20.95
N PRO A 318 -7.46 -13.21 -20.76
CA PRO A 318 -6.62 -12.19 -21.37
C PRO A 318 -5.16 -12.37 -20.97
N THR A 319 -4.22 -11.99 -21.85
CA THR A 319 -2.79 -12.10 -21.55
C THR A 319 -2.39 -11.09 -20.46
N THR A 320 -1.37 -11.44 -19.68
CA THR A 320 -0.83 -10.55 -18.65
C THR A 320 -0.42 -9.20 -19.22
N GLU A 321 0.22 -9.21 -20.40
CA GLU A 321 0.67 -8.02 -21.13
C GLU A 321 -0.51 -7.08 -21.45
N ASP A 322 -1.61 -7.64 -21.95
CA ASP A 322 -2.78 -6.84 -22.34
C ASP A 322 -3.51 -6.28 -21.10
N VAL A 323 -3.62 -7.07 -20.01
CA VAL A 323 -4.27 -6.62 -18.77
C VAL A 323 -3.45 -5.52 -18.09
N ILE A 324 -2.13 -5.68 -17.96
CA ILE A 324 -1.30 -4.64 -17.32
C ILE A 324 -1.24 -3.36 -18.17
N ALA A 325 -1.23 -3.48 -19.50
CA ALA A 325 -1.32 -2.34 -20.39
C ALA A 325 -2.68 -1.61 -20.21
N LYS A 326 -3.77 -2.36 -20.06
CA LYS A 326 -5.11 -1.82 -19.79
C LYS A 326 -5.13 -1.04 -18.47
N ILE A 327 -4.54 -1.59 -17.39
CA ILE A 327 -4.40 -0.90 -16.10
C ILE A 327 -3.61 0.40 -16.27
N LYS A 328 -2.44 0.34 -16.91
CA LYS A 328 -1.57 1.52 -17.10
C LYS A 328 -2.17 2.59 -18.02
N SER A 329 -3.20 2.26 -18.81
CA SER A 329 -3.91 3.20 -19.68
C SER A 329 -5.03 3.99 -18.98
N ILE A 330 -5.34 3.68 -17.73
CA ILE A 330 -6.41 4.33 -16.97
C ILE A 330 -6.13 5.83 -16.81
N LYS A 331 -7.16 6.64 -17.12
CA LYS A 331 -7.21 8.09 -16.91
C LYS A 331 -8.52 8.45 -16.24
N ASP A 332 -8.46 9.33 -15.27
CA ASP A 332 -9.62 9.90 -14.56
C ASP A 332 -10.59 8.85 -14.00
N TRP A 333 -10.08 7.70 -13.55
CA TRP A 333 -10.88 6.66 -12.89
C TRP A 333 -11.42 7.18 -11.56
N ASP A 334 -12.72 6.98 -11.34
CA ASP A 334 -13.36 7.28 -10.05
C ASP A 334 -13.10 6.13 -9.07
N GLY A 335 -12.05 6.27 -8.28
CA GLY A 335 -11.65 5.30 -7.26
C GLY A 335 -12.06 5.69 -5.85
N ALA A 336 -11.89 4.75 -4.93
CA ALA A 336 -12.03 4.99 -3.49
C ALA A 336 -11.01 6.03 -2.98
N THR A 337 -9.84 6.14 -3.63
CA THR A 337 -8.81 7.17 -3.34
C THR A 337 -9.03 8.48 -4.10
N GLY A 338 -10.14 8.63 -4.80
CA GLY A 338 -10.42 9.77 -5.67
C GLY A 338 -10.07 9.50 -7.13
N LYS A 339 -9.76 10.54 -7.90
CA LYS A 339 -9.41 10.40 -9.33
C LYS A 339 -8.05 9.74 -9.51
N ILE A 340 -8.02 8.62 -10.21
CA ILE A 340 -6.82 7.83 -10.48
C ILE A 340 -6.42 7.97 -11.95
N THR A 341 -5.20 8.36 -12.20
CA THR A 341 -4.57 8.39 -13.53
C THR A 341 -3.19 7.78 -13.44
N PHE A 342 -2.91 6.72 -14.19
CA PHE A 342 -1.58 6.13 -14.23
C PHE A 342 -0.66 6.88 -15.20
N LYS A 343 0.53 7.22 -14.71
CA LYS A 343 1.66 7.70 -15.53
C LYS A 343 2.84 6.75 -15.29
N ASN A 344 3.31 6.11 -16.36
CA ASN A 344 4.41 5.12 -16.27
C ASN A 344 4.16 4.03 -15.21
N GLY A 345 2.90 3.57 -15.06
CA GLY A 345 2.51 2.55 -14.10
C GLY A 345 2.38 3.04 -12.64
N ILE A 346 2.51 4.33 -12.39
CA ILE A 346 2.31 4.92 -11.06
C ILE A 346 1.08 5.82 -11.12
N ALA A 347 0.10 5.53 -10.27
CA ALA A 347 -0.97 6.45 -9.96
C ALA A 347 -0.61 7.18 -8.65
N ALA A 348 -0.77 8.48 -8.68
CA ALA A 348 -0.48 9.33 -7.55
C ALA A 348 -1.73 10.17 -7.23
N PRO A 349 -2.64 9.64 -6.39
CA PRO A 349 -3.80 10.40 -5.94
C PRO A 349 -3.35 11.66 -5.21
N ALA A 350 -4.19 12.70 -5.23
CA ALA A 350 -3.88 13.96 -4.59
C ALA A 350 -3.71 13.79 -3.08
N ALA A 351 -2.72 14.47 -2.52
CA ALA A 351 -2.62 14.65 -1.08
C ALA A 351 -3.52 15.82 -0.64
N GLU A 352 -3.98 15.80 0.61
CA GLU A 352 -4.69 16.91 1.23
C GLU A 352 -4.20 17.17 2.64
N LEU A 353 -4.56 18.30 3.22
CA LEU A 353 -4.26 18.62 4.61
C LEU A 353 -5.50 18.40 5.46
N ARG A 354 -5.33 17.67 6.58
CA ARG A 354 -6.37 17.54 7.60
C ARG A 354 -5.85 18.01 8.96
N MET A 355 -6.74 18.57 9.77
CA MET A 355 -6.46 19.00 11.14
C MET A 355 -7.31 18.16 12.09
N TYR A 356 -6.73 17.71 13.18
CA TYR A 356 -7.50 17.11 14.25
C TYR A 356 -8.12 18.21 15.10
N LYS A 357 -9.45 18.21 15.21
CA LYS A 357 -10.18 19.19 16.00
C LYS A 357 -11.48 18.59 16.51
N ASP A 358 -11.77 18.82 17.80
CA ASP A 358 -13.00 18.37 18.45
C ASP A 358 -13.31 16.89 18.21
N GLY A 359 -12.28 16.02 18.29
CA GLY A 359 -12.41 14.58 18.12
C GLY A 359 -12.47 14.10 16.66
N LYS A 360 -12.26 14.98 15.66
CA LYS A 360 -12.38 14.64 14.24
C LYS A 360 -11.22 15.18 13.41
N TRP A 361 -10.91 14.45 12.33
CA TRP A 361 -9.99 14.92 11.28
C TRP A 361 -10.78 15.73 10.25
N LEU A 362 -10.58 17.03 10.24
CA LEU A 362 -11.27 17.95 9.34
C LEU A 362 -10.35 18.36 8.19
N LYS A 363 -10.87 18.32 6.97
CA LYS A 363 -10.15 18.82 5.79
C LYS A 363 -9.90 20.33 5.95
N LEU A 364 -8.63 20.72 5.79
CA LEU A 364 -8.29 22.13 5.74
C LEU A 364 -8.66 22.66 4.35
N LYS A 365 -9.50 23.70 4.32
CA LYS A 365 -9.73 24.46 3.09
C LYS A 365 -8.50 25.32 2.84
N GLU A 366 -8.00 25.28 1.62
CA GLU A 366 -6.90 26.12 1.14
C GLU A 366 -7.20 27.61 1.28
#